data_89074071d58b69705d40627f1cf8822b
#
_entry.id   89074071d58b69705d40627f1cf8822b
#
_cell.length_a   1.000
_cell.length_b   1.000
_cell.length_c   1.000
_cell.angle_alpha   90.00
_cell.angle_beta   90.00
_cell.angle_gamma   90.00
#
_symmetry.space_group_name_H-M   'P 1'
#
loop_
_entity.id
_entity.type
_entity.pdbx_description
1 polymer ?
#
loop_
_entity_poly.entity_id
_entity_poly.type
_entity_poly.pdbx_seq_one_letter_code
_entity_poly.pdbx_strand_id
1 'polypeptide(L)'
;MVLLSVGIWALVVICLVLALTGLVPVIANFIVFAVIPFHAFINHYGKAKPYLPRVAIVVPAWNEGAVIGASIDRLMKLDYPLGALRIFVVDDASTDSTPDVVREKAERYPGNVFLLRREKGGEGKAHTLNHGIREILKDEWMEALLIMDADVIYLPTSLRRMTRHLADPEVGAVSAYIREGSQDRNYLTKFIGVEYVLSQPASRRAQNVLGAQACLAGGAQLHTRENLVAIGGQIDTSSLAEDTITTFETQLRGRRVVFEPHAEVLAEEPRAIDGLWKQRLRWARGNATVTSRYRNVWFRPSRTHHLGGVMFGLEWFSLWLLPVIMVVSSIGLIGLLFLQSEFATTVFRILWISAALAYIFVLILGSLTDTRTSRRAIGHILLFPGIINMLVMLTALFPPLMLVWLPGLFGVTLNETALFVLTLCIYIWVPISMVFAWLARKVEVTRAGRWLAPTLVYLAGYGSLLCAITFDSYVKELRGAEARWDKTEKIGRVATNQT
;
A
#
# COMPACT_ATOMS: atom_id res chain seq x y z
N MET A 1 30.43 34.39 27.92
CA MET A 1 30.74 33.98 26.52
C MET A 1 30.84 32.47 26.35
N VAL A 2 31.67 31.74 27.07
CA VAL A 2 31.84 30.26 26.91
C VAL A 2 30.54 29.49 27.05
N LEU A 3 29.71 29.75 28.08
CA LEU A 3 28.41 29.08 28.28
C LEU A 3 27.42 29.36 27.14
N LEU A 4 27.43 30.55 26.54
CA LEU A 4 26.56 30.91 25.44
C LEU A 4 26.99 30.16 24.14
N SER A 5 28.30 30.09 23.90
CA SER A 5 28.81 29.32 22.75
C SER A 5 28.53 27.82 22.86
N VAL A 6 28.68 27.23 24.05
CA VAL A 6 28.30 25.81 24.30
C VAL A 6 26.81 25.58 24.07
N GLY A 7 25.94 26.50 24.50
CA GLY A 7 24.50 26.40 24.26
C GLY A 7 24.15 26.44 22.78
N ILE A 8 24.78 27.33 22.01
CA ILE A 8 24.54 27.39 20.53
C ILE A 8 25.01 26.11 19.86
N TRP A 9 26.20 25.60 20.18
CA TRP A 9 26.68 24.34 19.65
C TRP A 9 25.77 23.16 19.97
N ALA A 10 25.24 23.09 21.20
CA ALA A 10 24.26 22.06 21.55
C ALA A 10 22.99 22.13 20.69
N LEU A 11 22.47 23.34 20.44
CA LEU A 11 21.33 23.55 19.52
C LEU A 11 21.66 23.15 18.08
N VAL A 12 22.84 23.47 17.59
CA VAL A 12 23.29 23.04 16.24
C VAL A 12 23.32 21.53 16.14
N VAL A 13 23.87 20.83 17.15
CA VAL A 13 23.90 19.37 17.18
C VAL A 13 22.49 18.76 17.22
N ILE A 14 21.59 19.31 18.01
CA ILE A 14 20.20 18.87 18.05
C ILE A 14 19.54 19.05 16.67
N CYS A 15 19.65 20.22 16.06
CA CYS A 15 19.08 20.48 14.75
C CYS A 15 19.70 19.57 13.68
N LEU A 16 21.00 19.28 13.76
CA LEU A 16 21.68 18.36 12.87
C LEU A 16 21.09 16.93 12.97
N VAL A 17 20.95 16.44 14.20
CA VAL A 17 20.35 15.11 14.44
C VAL A 17 18.93 15.06 13.92
N LEU A 18 18.10 16.07 14.22
CA LEU A 18 16.72 16.15 13.70
C LEU A 18 16.69 16.16 12.17
N ALA A 19 17.53 16.96 11.52
CA ALA A 19 17.59 17.03 10.07
C ALA A 19 17.98 15.66 9.47
N LEU A 20 19.00 15.01 10.00
CA LEU A 20 19.50 13.73 9.50
C LEU A 20 18.51 12.56 9.71
N THR A 21 17.47 12.71 10.55
CA THR A 21 16.40 11.69 10.61
C THR A 21 15.77 11.42 9.25
N GLY A 22 15.74 12.42 8.35
CA GLY A 22 15.24 12.26 6.98
C GLY A 22 15.98 11.23 6.13
N LEU A 23 17.20 10.83 6.52
CA LEU A 23 17.93 9.74 5.85
C LEU A 23 17.36 8.34 6.20
N VAL A 24 16.68 8.18 7.32
CA VAL A 24 16.19 6.87 7.79
C VAL A 24 15.30 6.21 6.74
N PRO A 25 14.21 6.84 6.24
CA PRO A 25 13.37 6.22 5.23
C PRO A 25 14.10 6.04 3.89
N VAL A 26 15.05 6.91 3.55
CA VAL A 26 15.84 6.80 2.32
C VAL A 26 16.71 5.54 2.36
N ILE A 27 17.45 5.34 3.46
CA ILE A 27 18.32 4.18 3.66
C ILE A 27 17.49 2.91 3.76
N ALA A 28 16.40 2.91 4.53
CA ALA A 28 15.52 1.76 4.67
C ALA A 28 14.96 1.29 3.32
N ASN A 29 14.43 2.21 2.51
CA ASN A 29 13.94 1.89 1.17
C ASN A 29 15.04 1.39 0.25
N PHE A 30 16.22 2.02 0.26
CA PHE A 30 17.36 1.56 -0.53
C PHE A 30 17.72 0.11 -0.18
N ILE A 31 17.85 -0.23 1.09
CA ILE A 31 18.21 -1.56 1.55
C ILE A 31 17.13 -2.59 1.15
N VAL A 32 15.84 -2.27 1.39
CA VAL A 32 14.74 -3.17 1.04
C VAL A 32 14.68 -3.43 -0.46
N PHE A 33 14.84 -2.40 -1.28
CA PHE A 33 14.83 -2.59 -2.74
C PHE A 33 16.10 -3.28 -3.25
N ALA A 34 17.26 -3.09 -2.60
CA ALA A 34 18.49 -3.81 -2.93
C ALA A 34 18.39 -5.32 -2.72
N VAL A 35 17.44 -5.77 -1.90
CA VAL A 35 17.18 -7.20 -1.67
C VAL A 35 16.35 -7.84 -2.81
N ILE A 36 15.60 -7.05 -3.61
CA ILE A 36 14.71 -7.56 -4.67
C ILE A 36 15.43 -8.47 -5.69
N PRO A 37 16.63 -8.14 -6.21
CA PRO A 37 17.32 -9.02 -7.13
C PRO A 37 17.59 -10.42 -6.57
N PHE A 38 17.80 -10.54 -5.25
CA PHE A 38 18.02 -11.85 -4.62
C PHE A 38 16.79 -12.75 -4.68
N HIS A 39 15.60 -12.19 -4.85
CA HIS A 39 14.38 -12.98 -5.03
C HIS A 39 14.47 -13.92 -6.25
N ALA A 40 15.17 -13.53 -7.30
CA ALA A 40 15.38 -14.37 -8.48
C ALA A 40 16.28 -15.57 -8.20
N PHE A 41 17.16 -15.49 -7.21
CA PHE A 41 18.09 -16.56 -6.82
C PHE A 41 17.56 -17.43 -5.69
N ILE A 42 16.55 -16.96 -4.95
CA ILE A 42 15.92 -17.75 -3.89
C ILE A 42 14.93 -18.70 -4.52
N ASN A 43 15.22 -19.99 -4.39
CA ASN A 43 14.34 -21.04 -4.90
C ASN A 43 13.13 -21.26 -3.96
N HIS A 44 12.31 -20.23 -3.73
CA HIS A 44 11.06 -20.40 -2.98
C HIS A 44 10.00 -21.19 -3.77
N TYR A 45 10.19 -21.33 -5.09
CA TYR A 45 9.43 -22.24 -5.94
C TYR A 45 9.94 -23.70 -5.88
N GLY A 46 11.06 -23.97 -5.26
CA GLY A 46 11.65 -25.31 -5.20
C GLY A 46 10.76 -26.35 -4.52
N LYS A 47 9.95 -25.91 -3.57
CA LYS A 47 8.93 -26.73 -2.91
C LYS A 47 7.54 -26.61 -3.56
N ALA A 48 7.35 -25.65 -4.47
CA ALA A 48 6.10 -25.47 -5.19
C ALA A 48 5.95 -26.58 -6.25
N LYS A 49 4.87 -27.34 -6.18
CA LYS A 49 4.53 -28.44 -7.10
C LYS A 49 3.15 -28.20 -7.70
N PRO A 50 2.81 -28.80 -8.85
CA PRO A 50 1.43 -28.87 -9.30
C PRO A 50 0.54 -29.42 -8.18
N TYR A 51 -0.30 -28.58 -7.62
CA TYR A 51 -1.19 -28.94 -6.52
C TYR A 51 -2.53 -28.24 -6.73
N LEU A 52 -3.60 -29.02 -6.75
CA LEU A 52 -4.96 -28.60 -7.06
C LEU A 52 -5.89 -29.02 -5.91
N PRO A 53 -5.74 -28.44 -4.71
CA PRO A 53 -6.61 -28.75 -3.58
C PRO A 53 -8.06 -28.31 -3.87
N ARG A 54 -9.01 -28.82 -3.09
CA ARG A 54 -10.37 -28.36 -3.09
C ARG A 54 -10.44 -26.98 -2.47
N VAL A 55 -10.76 -25.97 -3.31
CA VAL A 55 -10.76 -24.56 -2.91
C VAL A 55 -12.19 -24.09 -2.71
N ALA A 56 -12.49 -23.57 -1.53
CA ALA A 56 -13.66 -22.74 -1.29
C ALA A 56 -13.26 -21.26 -1.52
N ILE A 57 -14.03 -20.54 -2.32
CA ILE A 57 -13.89 -19.10 -2.49
C ILE A 57 -14.98 -18.42 -1.68
N VAL A 58 -14.63 -17.54 -0.76
CA VAL A 58 -15.57 -16.72 0.00
C VAL A 58 -15.56 -15.30 -0.52
N VAL A 59 -16.72 -14.80 -0.92
CA VAL A 59 -16.92 -13.47 -1.50
C VAL A 59 -17.93 -12.70 -0.66
N PRO A 60 -17.50 -11.75 0.18
CA PRO A 60 -18.43 -10.88 0.89
C PRO A 60 -19.07 -9.91 -0.10
N ALA A 61 -20.38 -9.77 -0.05
CA ALA A 61 -21.15 -8.91 -0.94
C ALA A 61 -22.16 -8.06 -0.15
N TRP A 62 -22.12 -6.74 -0.39
CA TRP A 62 -23.12 -5.79 0.12
C TRP A 62 -23.43 -4.75 -0.96
N ASN A 63 -24.62 -4.84 -1.54
CA ASN A 63 -25.04 -4.02 -2.67
C ASN A 63 -24.03 -4.07 -3.83
N GLU A 64 -23.76 -5.29 -4.31
CA GLU A 64 -22.83 -5.60 -5.41
C GLU A 64 -23.55 -6.19 -6.64
N GLY A 65 -24.87 -6.01 -6.74
CA GLY A 65 -25.69 -6.59 -7.84
C GLY A 65 -25.20 -6.28 -9.24
N ALA A 66 -24.60 -5.10 -9.43
CA ALA A 66 -24.05 -4.69 -10.72
C ALA A 66 -22.79 -5.48 -11.16
N VAL A 67 -22.02 -6.06 -10.23
CA VAL A 67 -20.70 -6.65 -10.51
C VAL A 67 -20.61 -8.13 -10.19
N ILE A 68 -21.35 -8.62 -9.18
CA ILE A 68 -21.18 -9.97 -8.61
C ILE A 68 -21.44 -11.08 -9.65
N GLY A 69 -22.43 -10.91 -10.54
CA GLY A 69 -22.73 -11.91 -11.58
C GLY A 69 -21.56 -12.11 -12.55
N ALA A 70 -20.94 -11.02 -13.00
CA ALA A 70 -19.77 -11.09 -13.86
C ALA A 70 -18.54 -11.67 -13.14
N SER A 71 -18.38 -11.39 -11.85
CA SER A 71 -17.30 -11.95 -11.03
C SER A 71 -17.43 -13.45 -10.89
N ILE A 72 -18.65 -13.97 -10.61
CA ILE A 72 -18.92 -15.41 -10.55
C ILE A 72 -18.63 -16.08 -11.89
N ASP A 73 -19.11 -15.53 -13.02
CA ASP A 73 -18.89 -16.10 -14.34
C ASP A 73 -17.40 -16.19 -14.71
N ARG A 74 -16.58 -15.26 -14.22
CA ARG A 74 -15.12 -15.28 -14.40
C ARG A 74 -14.44 -16.32 -13.53
N LEU A 75 -14.89 -16.48 -12.29
CA LEU A 75 -14.37 -17.52 -11.39
C LEU A 75 -14.63 -18.92 -11.95
N MET A 76 -15.80 -19.14 -12.56
CA MET A 76 -16.15 -20.39 -13.22
C MET A 76 -15.32 -20.66 -14.51
N LYS A 77 -14.59 -19.65 -15.03
CA LYS A 77 -13.68 -19.76 -16.18
C LYS A 77 -12.21 -19.83 -15.80
N LEU A 78 -11.90 -19.93 -14.51
CA LEU A 78 -10.50 -20.13 -14.08
C LEU A 78 -9.97 -21.47 -14.62
N ASP A 79 -8.65 -21.49 -14.91
CA ASP A 79 -7.91 -22.73 -15.22
C ASP A 79 -7.76 -23.57 -13.93
N TYR A 80 -8.91 -24.10 -13.49
CA TYR A 80 -9.01 -24.88 -12.25
C TYR A 80 -10.11 -25.94 -12.40
N PRO A 81 -9.93 -27.18 -11.88
CA PRO A 81 -10.95 -28.22 -11.97
C PRO A 81 -12.25 -27.79 -11.27
N LEU A 82 -13.37 -27.81 -11.99
CA LEU A 82 -14.67 -27.42 -11.44
C LEU A 82 -15.09 -28.28 -10.24
N GLY A 83 -14.78 -29.58 -10.24
CA GLY A 83 -15.05 -30.46 -9.10
C GLY A 83 -14.24 -30.13 -7.84
N ALA A 84 -13.20 -29.30 -7.96
CA ALA A 84 -12.36 -28.85 -6.85
C ALA A 84 -12.62 -27.35 -6.51
N LEU A 85 -13.70 -26.76 -7.00
CA LEU A 85 -14.02 -25.34 -6.81
C LEU A 85 -15.43 -25.15 -6.28
N ARG A 86 -15.57 -24.42 -5.17
CA ARG A 86 -16.86 -23.94 -4.64
C ARG A 86 -16.79 -22.46 -4.33
N ILE A 87 -17.81 -21.70 -4.71
CA ILE A 87 -17.90 -20.25 -4.54
C ILE A 87 -19.06 -19.98 -3.56
N PHE A 88 -18.74 -19.36 -2.44
CA PHE A 88 -19.69 -18.95 -1.42
C PHE A 88 -19.80 -17.44 -1.42
N VAL A 89 -20.88 -16.92 -1.98
CA VAL A 89 -21.19 -15.49 -1.90
C VAL A 89 -21.95 -15.24 -0.60
N VAL A 90 -21.37 -14.43 0.27
CA VAL A 90 -21.98 -14.07 1.56
C VAL A 90 -22.62 -12.70 1.44
N ASP A 91 -23.92 -12.68 1.29
CA ASP A 91 -24.71 -11.46 1.18
C ASP A 91 -24.94 -10.84 2.57
N ASP A 92 -24.44 -9.61 2.76
CA ASP A 92 -24.51 -8.86 4.02
C ASP A 92 -25.85 -8.07 4.15
N ALA A 93 -26.98 -8.74 3.98
CA ALA A 93 -28.32 -8.15 3.97
C ALA A 93 -28.46 -7.02 2.92
N SER A 94 -28.01 -7.27 1.69
CA SER A 94 -28.16 -6.33 0.57
C SER A 94 -29.61 -5.96 0.31
N THR A 95 -29.81 -4.71 -0.12
CA THR A 95 -31.13 -4.13 -0.47
C THR A 95 -31.32 -3.97 -1.99
N ASP A 96 -30.30 -4.26 -2.76
CA ASP A 96 -30.33 -4.26 -4.23
C ASP A 96 -30.55 -5.67 -4.80
N SER A 97 -30.30 -5.85 -6.10
CA SER A 97 -30.44 -7.13 -6.82
C SER A 97 -29.36 -8.18 -6.48
N THR A 98 -28.44 -7.92 -5.57
CA THR A 98 -27.32 -8.84 -5.25
C THR A 98 -27.80 -10.28 -4.97
N PRO A 99 -28.76 -10.54 -4.05
CA PRO A 99 -29.16 -11.90 -3.74
C PRO A 99 -29.85 -12.60 -4.92
N ASP A 100 -30.58 -11.87 -5.75
CA ASP A 100 -31.29 -12.45 -6.89
C ASP A 100 -30.31 -12.87 -8.00
N VAL A 101 -29.32 -12.01 -8.30
CA VAL A 101 -28.24 -12.33 -9.22
C VAL A 101 -27.46 -13.56 -8.78
N VAL A 102 -27.16 -13.68 -7.49
CA VAL A 102 -26.41 -14.83 -6.95
C VAL A 102 -27.24 -16.10 -7.03
N ARG A 103 -28.57 -16.05 -6.78
CA ARG A 103 -29.47 -17.22 -6.93
C ARG A 103 -29.50 -17.71 -8.39
N GLU A 104 -29.63 -16.79 -9.34
CA GLU A 104 -29.57 -17.13 -10.79
C GLU A 104 -28.26 -17.85 -11.12
N LYS A 105 -27.12 -17.37 -10.57
CA LYS A 105 -25.83 -18.02 -10.80
C LYS A 105 -25.71 -19.37 -10.09
N ALA A 106 -26.30 -19.54 -8.92
CA ALA A 106 -26.36 -20.83 -8.22
C ALA A 106 -27.16 -21.89 -8.99
N GLU A 107 -28.28 -21.47 -9.63
CA GLU A 107 -29.05 -22.32 -10.52
C GLU A 107 -28.29 -22.69 -11.80
N ARG A 108 -27.51 -21.75 -12.35
CA ARG A 108 -26.68 -21.96 -13.55
C ARG A 108 -25.46 -22.85 -13.30
N TYR A 109 -24.89 -22.80 -12.09
CA TYR A 109 -23.68 -23.53 -11.70
C TYR A 109 -23.94 -24.38 -10.45
N PRO A 110 -24.82 -25.38 -10.54
CA PRO A 110 -25.22 -26.20 -9.41
C PRO A 110 -24.02 -26.97 -8.83
N GLY A 111 -23.89 -26.96 -7.51
CA GLY A 111 -22.78 -27.61 -6.78
C GLY A 111 -21.49 -26.78 -6.73
N ASN A 112 -21.39 -25.68 -7.49
CA ASN A 112 -20.24 -24.80 -7.46
C ASN A 112 -20.53 -23.42 -6.83
N VAL A 113 -21.74 -22.87 -6.96
CA VAL A 113 -22.10 -21.53 -6.45
C VAL A 113 -23.14 -21.64 -5.37
N PHE A 114 -22.91 -20.97 -4.25
CA PHE A 114 -23.77 -20.99 -3.07
C PHE A 114 -24.01 -19.56 -2.58
N LEU A 115 -25.28 -19.22 -2.28
CA LEU A 115 -25.63 -17.98 -1.62
C LEU A 115 -25.77 -18.25 -0.11
N LEU A 116 -25.01 -17.53 0.70
CA LEU A 116 -25.19 -17.44 2.13
C LEU A 116 -25.67 -16.04 2.47
N ARG A 117 -26.80 -15.91 3.16
CA ARG A 117 -27.37 -14.60 3.48
C ARG A 117 -27.37 -14.37 4.98
N ARG A 118 -26.86 -13.20 5.40
CA ARG A 118 -26.95 -12.74 6.79
C ARG A 118 -28.32 -12.09 7.02
N GLU A 119 -28.90 -12.30 8.18
CA GLU A 119 -30.15 -11.64 8.59
C GLU A 119 -29.93 -10.16 8.90
N LYS A 120 -28.76 -9.82 9.51
CA LYS A 120 -28.37 -8.48 9.88
C LYS A 120 -27.02 -8.14 9.24
N GLY A 121 -26.98 -7.07 8.46
CA GLY A 121 -25.79 -6.54 7.81
C GLY A 121 -25.24 -5.30 8.50
N GLY A 122 -24.14 -4.75 7.91
CA GLY A 122 -23.57 -3.45 8.31
C GLY A 122 -22.54 -3.51 9.44
N GLU A 123 -22.18 -4.70 9.92
CA GLU A 123 -21.13 -4.86 10.94
C GLU A 123 -19.71 -4.86 10.35
N GLY A 124 -19.58 -4.86 9.02
CA GLY A 124 -18.32 -4.79 8.30
C GLY A 124 -17.88 -6.12 7.67
N LYS A 125 -16.89 -6.02 6.77
CA LYS A 125 -16.41 -7.12 5.91
C LYS A 125 -16.00 -8.37 6.70
N ALA A 126 -15.27 -8.20 7.81
CA ALA A 126 -14.79 -9.33 8.62
C ALA A 126 -15.93 -10.15 9.21
N HIS A 127 -17.03 -9.52 9.64
CA HIS A 127 -18.22 -10.22 10.13
C HIS A 127 -18.89 -11.04 9.03
N THR A 128 -18.99 -10.48 7.83
CA THR A 128 -19.52 -11.15 6.64
C THR A 128 -18.67 -12.34 6.26
N LEU A 129 -17.34 -12.17 6.20
CA LEU A 129 -16.40 -13.27 5.97
C LEU A 129 -16.54 -14.39 7.01
N ASN A 130 -16.61 -14.04 8.29
CA ASN A 130 -16.73 -15.01 9.38
C ASN A 130 -18.04 -15.81 9.33
N HIS A 131 -19.13 -15.21 8.82
CA HIS A 131 -20.34 -15.96 8.55
C HIS A 131 -20.10 -17.06 7.51
N GLY A 132 -19.49 -16.73 6.38
CA GLY A 132 -19.14 -17.70 5.32
C GLY A 132 -18.15 -18.75 5.80
N ILE A 133 -17.09 -18.34 6.49
CA ILE A 133 -16.06 -19.25 7.00
C ILE A 133 -16.64 -20.29 7.95
N ARG A 134 -17.53 -19.89 8.86
CA ARG A 134 -18.22 -20.84 9.77
C ARG A 134 -19.03 -21.87 9.01
N GLU A 135 -19.77 -21.48 7.97
CA GLU A 135 -20.52 -22.41 7.14
C GLU A 135 -19.60 -23.38 6.38
N ILE A 136 -18.53 -22.85 5.79
CA ILE A 136 -17.55 -23.64 5.02
C ILE A 136 -16.80 -24.65 5.91
N LEU A 137 -16.51 -24.29 7.16
CA LEU A 137 -15.79 -25.16 8.09
C LEU A 137 -16.65 -26.30 8.69
N LYS A 138 -17.99 -26.28 8.48
CA LYS A 138 -18.88 -27.35 8.97
C LYS A 138 -18.61 -28.72 8.35
N ASP A 139 -18.08 -28.72 7.12
CA ASP A 139 -17.65 -29.94 6.44
C ASP A 139 -16.14 -29.96 6.21
N GLU A 140 -15.62 -31.15 5.82
CA GLU A 140 -14.19 -31.34 5.54
C GLU A 140 -13.84 -31.24 4.05
N TRP A 141 -14.77 -30.77 3.22
CA TRP A 141 -14.55 -30.71 1.78
C TRP A 141 -13.44 -29.75 1.41
N MET A 142 -13.39 -28.57 2.05
CA MET A 142 -12.41 -27.53 1.74
C MET A 142 -11.02 -27.88 2.29
N GLU A 143 -10.00 -27.83 1.43
CA GLU A 143 -8.57 -27.97 1.77
C GLU A 143 -7.86 -26.59 1.77
N ALA A 144 -8.37 -25.64 0.98
CA ALA A 144 -7.89 -24.26 0.97
C ALA A 144 -9.05 -23.26 0.82
N LEU A 145 -8.92 -22.11 1.47
CA LEU A 145 -9.89 -21.01 1.42
C LEU A 145 -9.27 -19.81 0.68
N LEU A 146 -9.94 -19.36 -0.38
CA LEU A 146 -9.63 -18.10 -1.04
C LEU A 146 -10.60 -17.02 -0.56
N ILE A 147 -10.07 -15.94 0.00
CA ILE A 147 -10.84 -14.73 0.34
C ILE A 147 -10.63 -13.72 -0.78
N MET A 148 -11.72 -13.24 -1.38
CA MET A 148 -11.66 -12.22 -2.42
C MET A 148 -12.80 -11.21 -2.31
N ASP A 149 -12.59 -10.00 -2.81
CA ASP A 149 -13.63 -8.98 -2.90
C ASP A 149 -14.47 -9.19 -4.16
N ALA A 150 -15.75 -8.79 -4.12
CA ALA A 150 -16.72 -9.01 -5.19
C ALA A 150 -16.35 -8.35 -6.53
N ASP A 151 -15.57 -7.27 -6.48
CA ASP A 151 -15.15 -6.43 -7.61
C ASP A 151 -13.74 -6.74 -8.13
N VAL A 152 -13.08 -7.74 -7.57
CA VAL A 152 -11.74 -8.17 -7.97
C VAL A 152 -11.82 -9.24 -9.07
N ILE A 153 -10.95 -9.14 -10.07
CA ILE A 153 -10.91 -10.05 -11.22
C ILE A 153 -9.63 -10.88 -11.19
N TYR A 154 -9.78 -12.18 -11.04
CA TYR A 154 -8.68 -13.13 -11.17
C TYR A 154 -8.41 -13.44 -12.65
N LEU A 155 -7.12 -13.40 -13.06
CA LEU A 155 -6.75 -13.92 -14.36
C LEU A 155 -6.83 -15.47 -14.36
N PRO A 156 -7.03 -16.13 -15.53
CA PRO A 156 -7.35 -17.54 -15.59
C PRO A 156 -6.41 -18.46 -14.82
N THR A 157 -5.11 -18.19 -14.81
CA THR A 157 -4.10 -19.05 -14.17
C THR A 157 -3.75 -18.65 -12.72
N SER A 158 -4.34 -17.56 -12.20
CA SER A 158 -3.90 -16.97 -10.91
C SER A 158 -4.11 -17.92 -9.73
N LEU A 159 -5.29 -18.52 -9.62
CA LEU A 159 -5.57 -19.46 -8.54
C LEU A 159 -4.62 -20.67 -8.59
N ARG A 160 -4.41 -21.23 -9.77
CA ARG A 160 -3.51 -22.38 -9.97
C ARG A 160 -2.05 -22.06 -9.60
N ARG A 161 -1.62 -20.82 -9.82
CA ARG A 161 -0.29 -20.36 -9.41
C ARG A 161 -0.17 -20.22 -7.90
N MET A 162 -1.22 -19.72 -7.24
CA MET A 162 -1.24 -19.60 -5.77
C MET A 162 -1.23 -20.96 -5.10
N THR A 163 -2.06 -21.89 -5.55
CA THR A 163 -2.19 -23.22 -4.92
C THR A 163 -0.91 -24.05 -4.97
N ARG A 164 -0.03 -23.85 -5.95
CA ARG A 164 1.25 -24.53 -6.05
C ARG A 164 2.14 -24.37 -4.81
N HIS A 165 2.06 -23.23 -4.14
CA HIS A 165 2.82 -22.96 -2.92
C HIS A 165 2.30 -23.74 -1.72
N LEU A 166 1.01 -24.12 -1.72
CA LEU A 166 0.40 -24.89 -0.65
C LEU A 166 0.86 -26.37 -0.65
N ALA A 167 1.60 -26.82 -1.68
CA ALA A 167 2.28 -28.10 -1.66
C ALA A 167 3.43 -28.15 -0.64
N ASP A 168 3.94 -27.01 -0.20
CA ASP A 168 4.87 -26.89 0.91
C ASP A 168 4.07 -26.81 2.23
N PRO A 169 4.19 -27.79 3.14
CA PRO A 169 3.44 -27.79 4.38
C PRO A 169 3.81 -26.65 5.35
N GLU A 170 4.94 -25.97 5.14
CA GLU A 170 5.32 -24.79 5.92
C GLU A 170 4.53 -23.56 5.51
N VAL A 171 3.93 -23.54 4.30
CA VAL A 171 3.16 -22.41 3.79
C VAL A 171 1.74 -22.44 4.33
N GLY A 172 1.38 -21.45 5.13
CA GLY A 172 0.02 -21.28 5.65
C GLY A 172 -0.88 -20.45 4.75
N ALA A 173 -0.30 -19.46 4.06
CA ALA A 173 -1.07 -18.56 3.20
C ALA A 173 -0.27 -18.01 2.03
N VAL A 174 -0.98 -17.63 0.97
CA VAL A 174 -0.42 -17.07 -0.28
C VAL A 174 -1.19 -15.82 -0.66
N SER A 175 -0.47 -14.75 -1.00
CA SER A 175 -1.03 -13.52 -1.56
C SER A 175 -0.78 -13.43 -3.06
N ALA A 176 -1.78 -13.02 -3.83
CA ALA A 176 -1.63 -12.70 -5.24
C ALA A 176 -1.15 -11.25 -5.45
N TYR A 177 -0.73 -10.95 -6.68
CA TYR A 177 -0.39 -9.60 -7.14
C TYR A 177 -1.64 -8.86 -7.60
N ILE A 178 -2.12 -7.90 -6.80
CA ILE A 178 -3.19 -7.00 -7.19
C ILE A 178 -2.61 -5.86 -8.04
N ARG A 179 -3.16 -5.69 -9.23
CA ARG A 179 -2.84 -4.61 -10.18
C ARG A 179 -4.01 -3.65 -10.31
N GLU A 180 -3.69 -2.40 -10.56
CA GLU A 180 -4.68 -1.42 -10.98
C GLU A 180 -5.29 -1.85 -12.32
N GLY A 181 -6.59 -2.08 -12.34
CA GLY A 181 -7.33 -2.65 -13.45
C GLY A 181 -8.46 -1.75 -13.99
N SER A 182 -8.59 -0.50 -13.53
CA SER A 182 -9.68 0.39 -13.94
C SER A 182 -9.71 0.58 -15.46
N GLN A 183 -10.90 0.48 -16.07
CA GLN A 183 -11.09 0.66 -17.51
C GLN A 183 -10.84 2.11 -17.92
N ASP A 184 -11.45 3.04 -17.20
CA ASP A 184 -11.35 4.48 -17.45
C ASP A 184 -10.26 5.08 -16.57
N ARG A 185 -9.04 5.17 -17.07
CA ARG A 185 -7.91 5.68 -16.33
C ARG A 185 -7.83 7.20 -16.34
N ASN A 186 -7.70 7.80 -15.17
CA ASN A 186 -7.35 9.22 -15.02
C ASN A 186 -5.93 9.36 -14.42
N TYR A 187 -5.53 10.60 -14.12
CA TYR A 187 -4.21 10.88 -13.53
C TYR A 187 -4.00 10.13 -12.21
N LEU A 188 -5.04 10.05 -11.37
CA LEU A 188 -4.96 9.45 -10.04
C LEU A 188 -4.79 7.92 -10.12
N THR A 189 -5.58 7.24 -10.94
CA THR A 189 -5.44 5.78 -11.13
C THR A 189 -4.09 5.40 -11.77
N LYS A 190 -3.48 6.29 -12.57
CA LYS A 190 -2.12 6.09 -13.07
C LYS A 190 -1.07 6.20 -11.96
N PHE A 191 -1.20 7.16 -11.03
CA PHE A 191 -0.35 7.22 -9.85
C PHE A 191 -0.55 6.01 -8.92
N ILE A 192 -1.79 5.57 -8.72
CA ILE A 192 -2.08 4.34 -7.97
C ILE A 192 -1.43 3.12 -8.65
N GLY A 193 -1.45 3.05 -9.98
CA GLY A 193 -0.73 2.01 -10.73
C GLY A 193 0.77 2.00 -10.43
N VAL A 194 1.43 3.16 -10.35
CA VAL A 194 2.85 3.28 -9.94
C VAL A 194 3.04 2.85 -8.48
N GLU A 195 2.20 3.34 -7.57
CA GLU A 195 2.22 2.91 -6.16
C GLU A 195 2.14 1.38 -6.05
N TYR A 196 1.25 0.74 -6.82
CA TYR A 196 1.08 -0.71 -6.79
C TYR A 196 2.30 -1.45 -7.33
N VAL A 197 2.97 -0.96 -8.37
CA VAL A 197 4.24 -1.55 -8.85
C VAL A 197 5.30 -1.51 -7.75
N LEU A 198 5.39 -0.43 -6.99
CA LEU A 198 6.38 -0.30 -5.92
C LEU A 198 6.00 -1.12 -4.68
N SER A 199 4.76 -1.08 -4.24
CA SER A 199 4.31 -1.71 -2.99
C SER A 199 4.03 -3.21 -3.13
N GLN A 200 3.62 -3.70 -4.31
CA GLN A 200 3.25 -5.10 -4.49
C GLN A 200 4.38 -5.93 -5.11
N PRO A 201 4.64 -5.90 -6.42
CA PRO A 201 5.66 -6.81 -6.98
C PRO A 201 7.08 -6.47 -6.53
N ALA A 202 7.38 -5.24 -6.16
CA ALA A 202 8.70 -4.87 -5.71
C ALA A 202 8.88 -5.16 -4.20
N SER A 203 8.19 -4.43 -3.32
CA SER A 203 8.36 -4.57 -1.87
C SER A 203 8.04 -5.98 -1.37
N ARG A 204 6.94 -6.61 -1.85
CA ARG A 204 6.59 -7.98 -1.42
C ARG A 204 7.56 -9.06 -1.89
N ARG A 205 8.29 -8.84 -3.01
CA ARG A 205 9.42 -9.72 -3.36
C ARG A 205 10.56 -9.58 -2.34
N ALA A 206 10.88 -8.37 -1.92
CA ALA A 206 11.86 -8.17 -0.84
C ALA A 206 11.39 -8.86 0.45
N GLN A 207 10.13 -8.72 0.81
CA GLN A 207 9.53 -9.38 1.98
C GLN A 207 9.55 -10.92 1.88
N ASN A 208 9.39 -11.51 0.69
CA ASN A 208 9.64 -12.95 0.49
C ASN A 208 11.09 -13.33 0.83
N VAL A 209 12.06 -12.52 0.41
CA VAL A 209 13.49 -12.74 0.72
C VAL A 209 13.75 -12.60 2.23
N LEU A 210 13.12 -11.63 2.87
CA LEU A 210 13.22 -11.41 4.32
C LEU A 210 12.47 -12.48 5.13
N GLY A 211 11.62 -13.28 4.49
CA GLY A 211 10.79 -14.28 5.16
C GLY A 211 9.67 -13.70 6.01
N ALA A 212 9.33 -12.42 5.82
CA ALA A 212 8.28 -11.72 6.56
C ALA A 212 7.41 -10.92 5.59
N GLN A 213 6.12 -11.24 5.51
CA GLN A 213 5.13 -10.50 4.72
C GLN A 213 4.37 -9.53 5.62
N ALA A 214 4.23 -8.29 5.15
CA ALA A 214 3.47 -7.27 5.87
C ALA A 214 1.97 -7.54 5.84
N CYS A 215 1.45 -7.94 4.66
CA CYS A 215 0.01 -8.07 4.48
C CYS A 215 -0.32 -9.03 3.32
N LEU A 216 -1.21 -9.96 3.56
CA LEU A 216 -1.99 -10.62 2.52
C LEU A 216 -2.99 -9.60 1.97
N ALA A 217 -3.06 -9.43 0.64
CA ALA A 217 -4.00 -8.47 0.08
C ALA A 217 -5.45 -8.91 0.36
N GLY A 218 -6.27 -8.05 0.96
CA GLY A 218 -7.60 -8.38 1.45
C GLY A 218 -8.58 -8.95 0.41
N GLY A 219 -8.36 -8.66 -0.89
CA GLY A 219 -9.12 -9.23 -2.00
C GLY A 219 -8.43 -10.39 -2.72
N ALA A 220 -7.29 -10.89 -2.21
CA ALA A 220 -6.51 -11.93 -2.90
C ALA A 220 -5.64 -12.74 -1.94
N GLN A 221 -6.24 -13.37 -0.93
CA GLN A 221 -5.56 -14.17 0.08
C GLN A 221 -6.06 -15.61 0.07
N LEU A 222 -5.15 -16.55 -0.10
CA LEU A 222 -5.39 -17.99 -0.08
C LEU A 222 -4.78 -18.60 1.19
N HIS A 223 -5.57 -19.32 1.97
CA HIS A 223 -5.16 -19.99 3.20
C HIS A 223 -5.32 -21.50 3.08
N THR A 224 -4.42 -22.28 3.70
CA THR A 224 -4.71 -23.70 3.96
C THR A 224 -5.77 -23.81 5.04
N ARG A 225 -6.55 -24.91 5.02
CA ARG A 225 -7.51 -25.23 6.10
C ARG A 225 -6.84 -25.27 7.47
N GLU A 226 -5.68 -25.93 7.56
CA GLU A 226 -4.93 -26.07 8.81
C GLU A 226 -4.51 -24.71 9.36
N ASN A 227 -4.04 -23.79 8.48
CA ASN A 227 -3.70 -22.45 8.90
C ASN A 227 -4.92 -21.68 9.39
N LEU A 228 -6.03 -21.75 8.65
CA LEU A 228 -7.26 -21.06 9.01
C LEU A 228 -7.76 -21.51 10.40
N VAL A 229 -7.79 -22.83 10.66
CA VAL A 229 -8.16 -23.40 11.95
C VAL A 229 -7.16 -22.98 13.04
N ALA A 230 -5.86 -23.00 12.75
CA ALA A 230 -4.82 -22.62 13.70
C ALA A 230 -4.93 -21.15 14.14
N ILE A 231 -5.35 -20.23 13.26
CA ILE A 231 -5.58 -18.82 13.63
C ILE A 231 -6.93 -18.58 14.29
N GLY A 232 -7.71 -19.62 14.55
CA GLY A 232 -8.99 -19.57 15.28
C GLY A 232 -10.23 -19.74 14.42
N GLY A 233 -10.10 -20.13 13.14
CA GLY A 233 -11.22 -20.36 12.22
C GLY A 233 -12.02 -19.10 11.87
N GLN A 234 -11.44 -17.93 12.04
CA GLN A 234 -12.11 -16.64 11.82
C GLN A 234 -11.11 -15.52 11.51
N ILE A 235 -11.60 -14.47 10.90
CA ILE A 235 -10.89 -13.22 10.63
C ILE A 235 -11.15 -12.23 11.78
N ASP A 236 -10.14 -11.48 12.17
CA ASP A 236 -10.25 -10.50 13.26
C ASP A 236 -11.25 -9.38 12.90
N THR A 237 -12.19 -9.10 13.80
CA THR A 237 -13.23 -8.07 13.61
C THR A 237 -12.93 -6.77 14.34
N SER A 238 -11.85 -6.72 15.11
CA SER A 238 -11.50 -5.57 15.96
C SER A 238 -10.71 -4.47 15.24
N SER A 239 -10.30 -4.70 13.99
CA SER A 239 -9.45 -3.79 13.23
C SER A 239 -9.95 -3.57 11.81
N LEU A 240 -9.58 -2.42 11.23
CA LEU A 240 -9.79 -2.12 9.82
C LEU A 240 -8.71 -2.73 8.89
N ALA A 241 -7.74 -3.46 9.45
CA ALA A 241 -6.66 -4.18 8.74
C ALA A 241 -6.71 -5.67 9.11
N GLU A 242 -7.86 -6.28 8.92
CA GLU A 242 -8.13 -7.69 9.20
C GLU A 242 -7.18 -8.63 8.44
N ASP A 243 -6.81 -8.25 7.22
CA ASP A 243 -5.88 -8.96 6.36
C ASP A 243 -4.44 -8.92 6.89
N THR A 244 -3.99 -7.77 7.38
CA THR A 244 -2.69 -7.60 8.00
C THR A 244 -2.60 -8.40 9.31
N ILE A 245 -3.64 -8.36 10.15
CA ILE A 245 -3.70 -9.15 11.39
C ILE A 245 -3.64 -10.64 11.07
N THR A 246 -4.44 -11.11 10.11
CA THR A 246 -4.43 -12.51 9.66
C THR A 246 -3.06 -12.93 9.16
N THR A 247 -2.34 -12.02 8.47
CA THR A 247 -0.97 -12.25 8.00
C THR A 247 -0.01 -12.42 9.16
N PHE A 248 -0.08 -11.55 10.17
CA PHE A 248 0.77 -11.61 11.36
C PHE A 248 0.47 -12.88 12.18
N GLU A 249 -0.80 -13.19 12.42
CA GLU A 249 -1.21 -14.37 13.17
C GLU A 249 -0.74 -15.67 12.50
N THR A 250 -0.80 -15.75 11.16
CA THR A 250 -0.25 -16.89 10.40
C THR A 250 1.25 -17.05 10.66
N GLN A 251 2.02 -15.97 10.56
CA GLN A 251 3.47 -16.00 10.70
C GLN A 251 3.92 -16.22 12.15
N LEU A 252 3.21 -15.62 13.13
CA LEU A 252 3.50 -15.83 14.56
C LEU A 252 3.32 -17.28 15.01
N ARG A 253 2.50 -18.07 14.29
CA ARG A 253 2.34 -19.51 14.49
C ARG A 253 3.37 -20.35 13.74
N GLY A 254 4.41 -19.70 13.18
CA GLY A 254 5.51 -20.38 12.48
C GLY A 254 5.15 -20.82 11.06
N ARG A 255 3.98 -20.43 10.52
CA ARG A 255 3.62 -20.72 9.13
C ARG A 255 4.14 -19.61 8.21
N ARG A 256 4.64 -20.00 7.05
CA ARG A 256 5.11 -19.04 6.05
C ARG A 256 3.95 -18.41 5.30
N VAL A 257 4.07 -17.10 5.03
CA VAL A 257 3.22 -16.36 4.10
C VAL A 257 4.05 -16.05 2.86
N VAL A 258 3.53 -16.37 1.68
CA VAL A 258 4.24 -16.23 0.40
C VAL A 258 3.47 -15.26 -0.50
N PHE A 259 4.19 -14.36 -1.14
CA PHE A 259 3.67 -13.56 -2.24
C PHE A 259 3.98 -14.23 -3.58
N GLU A 260 2.93 -14.51 -4.40
CA GLU A 260 3.07 -15.07 -5.74
C GLU A 260 2.93 -13.94 -6.79
N PRO A 261 4.06 -13.45 -7.33
CA PRO A 261 4.05 -12.28 -8.22
C PRO A 261 3.44 -12.54 -9.61
N HIS A 262 3.25 -13.79 -10.00
CA HIS A 262 2.68 -14.17 -11.31
C HIS A 262 1.18 -14.53 -11.21
N ALA A 263 0.62 -14.61 -10.00
CA ALA A 263 -0.81 -14.70 -9.79
C ALA A 263 -1.42 -13.30 -9.85
N GLU A 264 -1.72 -12.82 -11.05
CA GLU A 264 -2.21 -11.47 -11.26
C GLU A 264 -3.73 -11.39 -11.04
N VAL A 265 -4.13 -10.33 -10.36
CA VAL A 265 -5.51 -10.00 -10.02
C VAL A 265 -5.74 -8.53 -10.30
N LEU A 266 -6.85 -8.17 -10.91
CA LEU A 266 -7.18 -6.79 -11.27
C LEU A 266 -8.21 -6.23 -10.28
N ALA A 267 -7.94 -5.03 -9.75
CA ALA A 267 -8.87 -4.31 -8.89
C ALA A 267 -9.23 -2.95 -9.49
N GLU A 268 -10.46 -2.51 -9.27
CA GLU A 268 -10.89 -1.15 -9.58
C GLU A 268 -10.43 -0.21 -8.47
N GLU A 269 -9.78 0.90 -8.84
CA GLU A 269 -9.23 1.84 -7.91
C GLU A 269 -9.97 3.18 -7.91
N PRO A 270 -9.93 3.96 -6.80
CA PRO A 270 -10.59 5.24 -6.70
C PRO A 270 -10.14 6.22 -7.78
N ARG A 271 -11.11 6.90 -8.39
CA ARG A 271 -10.88 7.91 -9.45
C ARG A 271 -10.86 9.34 -8.91
N ALA A 272 -11.25 9.53 -7.66
CA ALA A 272 -11.28 10.81 -6.95
C ALA A 272 -10.37 10.77 -5.72
N ILE A 273 -9.79 11.91 -5.37
CA ILE A 273 -8.90 12.06 -4.21
C ILE A 273 -9.65 11.70 -2.92
N ASP A 274 -10.93 12.08 -2.78
CA ASP A 274 -11.69 11.77 -1.57
C ASP A 274 -11.88 10.25 -1.40
N GLY A 275 -12.15 9.51 -2.47
CA GLY A 275 -12.23 8.05 -2.44
C GLY A 275 -10.90 7.40 -2.07
N LEU A 276 -9.79 7.86 -2.67
CA LEU A 276 -8.45 7.43 -2.32
C LEU A 276 -8.12 7.75 -0.85
N TRP A 277 -8.47 8.96 -0.39
CA TRP A 277 -8.24 9.38 0.99
C TRP A 277 -8.92 8.44 1.99
N LYS A 278 -10.21 8.14 1.78
CA LYS A 278 -10.96 7.21 2.63
C LYS A 278 -10.32 5.83 2.66
N GLN A 279 -9.93 5.30 1.51
CA GLN A 279 -9.31 3.98 1.39
C GLN A 279 -7.94 3.92 2.09
N ARG A 280 -7.02 4.85 1.80
CA ARG A 280 -5.68 4.87 2.40
C ARG A 280 -5.69 5.26 3.87
N LEU A 281 -6.63 6.12 4.29
CA LEU A 281 -6.83 6.46 5.70
C LEU A 281 -7.22 5.22 6.51
N ARG A 282 -8.12 4.38 5.98
CA ARG A 282 -8.49 3.11 6.59
C ARG A 282 -7.26 2.21 6.77
N TRP A 283 -6.43 2.10 5.74
CA TRP A 283 -5.18 1.31 5.82
C TRP A 283 -4.20 1.88 6.84
N ALA A 284 -4.00 3.19 6.85
CA ALA A 284 -3.10 3.84 7.79
C ALA A 284 -3.54 3.68 9.26
N ARG A 285 -4.86 3.78 9.53
CA ARG A 285 -5.42 3.52 10.87
C ARG A 285 -5.29 2.05 11.26
N GLY A 286 -5.53 1.13 10.33
CA GLY A 286 -5.28 -0.29 10.54
C GLY A 286 -3.83 -0.59 10.90
N ASN A 287 -2.88 0.03 10.17
CA ASN A 287 -1.46 -0.09 10.48
C ASN A 287 -1.09 0.45 11.88
N ALA A 288 -1.71 1.53 12.34
CA ALA A 288 -1.54 2.03 13.71
C ALA A 288 -1.98 0.98 14.74
N THR A 289 -3.16 0.37 14.54
CA THR A 289 -3.67 -0.71 15.40
C THR A 289 -2.70 -1.91 15.40
N VAL A 290 -2.23 -2.37 14.24
CA VAL A 290 -1.28 -3.48 14.11
C VAL A 290 0.04 -3.15 14.81
N THR A 291 0.57 -1.93 14.60
CA THR A 291 1.82 -1.50 15.23
C THR A 291 1.74 -1.57 16.76
N SER A 292 0.65 -1.10 17.33
CA SER A 292 0.40 -1.12 18.76
C SER A 292 0.16 -2.54 19.30
N ARG A 293 -0.70 -3.33 18.62
CA ARG A 293 -1.06 -4.69 19.01
C ARG A 293 0.15 -5.62 19.08
N TYR A 294 1.05 -5.52 18.11
CA TYR A 294 2.26 -6.35 18.02
C TYR A 294 3.53 -5.66 18.53
N ARG A 295 3.41 -4.69 19.46
CA ARG A 295 4.55 -3.94 20.04
C ARG A 295 5.67 -4.82 20.59
N ASN A 296 5.35 -6.03 21.00
CA ASN A 296 6.32 -6.99 21.55
C ASN A 296 7.05 -7.81 20.47
N VAL A 297 6.68 -7.66 19.20
CA VAL A 297 7.28 -8.38 18.07
C VAL A 297 8.39 -7.54 17.42
N TRP A 298 8.20 -6.22 17.31
CA TRP A 298 9.11 -5.33 16.58
C TRP A 298 10.54 -5.37 17.11
N PHE A 299 11.50 -5.53 16.19
CA PHE A 299 12.94 -5.57 16.46
C PHE A 299 13.36 -6.67 17.45
N ARG A 300 12.57 -7.72 17.57
CA ARG A 300 12.85 -8.89 18.41
C ARG A 300 12.93 -10.15 17.55
N PRO A 301 14.12 -10.50 17.02
CA PRO A 301 14.31 -11.69 16.20
C PRO A 301 13.81 -12.94 16.93
N SER A 302 13.11 -13.81 16.18
CA SER A 302 12.59 -15.08 16.68
C SER A 302 13.09 -16.23 15.78
N ARG A 303 13.13 -17.44 16.33
CA ARG A 303 13.44 -18.65 15.54
C ARG A 303 12.23 -19.19 14.79
N THR A 304 11.03 -18.81 15.21
CA THR A 304 9.75 -19.30 14.64
C THR A 304 9.17 -18.41 13.58
N HIS A 305 9.53 -17.12 13.57
CA HIS A 305 9.02 -16.15 12.60
C HIS A 305 10.02 -15.02 12.35
N HIS A 306 9.96 -14.38 11.17
CA HIS A 306 10.86 -13.28 10.79
C HIS A 306 10.26 -11.87 10.97
N LEU A 307 9.02 -11.76 11.48
CA LEU A 307 8.37 -10.46 11.72
C LEU A 307 9.16 -9.54 12.67
N GLY A 308 9.92 -10.10 13.61
CA GLY A 308 10.80 -9.34 14.51
C GLY A 308 12.14 -8.95 13.90
N GLY A 309 12.40 -9.25 12.63
CA GLY A 309 13.64 -8.92 11.95
C GLY A 309 13.85 -7.41 11.83
N VAL A 310 15.10 -6.96 12.00
CA VAL A 310 15.46 -5.52 11.96
C VAL A 310 15.08 -4.90 10.62
N MET A 311 15.34 -5.59 9.50
CA MET A 311 15.02 -5.09 8.16
C MET A 311 13.53 -4.89 7.95
N PHE A 312 12.71 -5.85 8.38
CA PHE A 312 11.26 -5.75 8.30
C PHE A 312 10.72 -4.61 9.18
N GLY A 313 11.25 -4.47 10.39
CA GLY A 313 10.91 -3.36 11.28
C GLY A 313 11.30 -2.00 10.69
N LEU A 314 12.48 -1.87 10.11
CA LEU A 314 12.92 -0.64 9.43
C LEU A 314 12.01 -0.30 8.25
N GLU A 315 11.62 -1.27 7.40
CA GLU A 315 10.66 -1.06 6.31
C GLU A 315 9.33 -0.56 6.86
N TRP A 316 8.74 -1.26 7.84
CA TRP A 316 7.45 -0.91 8.44
C TRP A 316 7.44 0.51 9.03
N PHE A 317 8.39 0.81 9.92
CA PHE A 317 8.43 2.09 10.61
C PHE A 317 8.87 3.24 9.71
N SER A 318 9.73 3.01 8.71
CA SER A 318 10.12 4.05 7.76
C SER A 318 8.95 4.53 6.90
N LEU A 319 8.01 3.64 6.57
CA LEU A 319 6.80 4.00 5.82
C LEU A 319 5.74 4.59 6.75
N TRP A 320 5.51 3.97 7.90
CA TRP A 320 4.48 4.41 8.83
C TRP A 320 4.81 5.76 9.48
N LEU A 321 6.07 6.02 9.87
CA LEU A 321 6.51 7.29 10.46
C LEU A 321 6.96 8.33 9.43
N LEU A 322 6.90 8.04 8.14
CA LEU A 322 7.41 8.92 7.09
C LEU A 322 6.95 10.39 7.23
N PRO A 323 5.65 10.70 7.44
CA PRO A 323 5.22 12.10 7.57
C PRO A 323 5.84 12.80 8.77
N VAL A 324 5.98 12.10 9.90
CA VAL A 324 6.59 12.66 11.13
C VAL A 324 8.07 12.91 10.91
N ILE A 325 8.78 11.93 10.36
CA ILE A 325 10.22 12.04 10.05
C ILE A 325 10.47 13.22 9.12
N MET A 326 9.64 13.41 8.10
CA MET A 326 9.76 14.52 7.15
C MET A 326 9.56 15.89 7.82
N VAL A 327 8.57 16.02 8.71
CA VAL A 327 8.36 17.26 9.48
C VAL A 327 9.53 17.51 10.43
N VAL A 328 9.97 16.50 11.15
CA VAL A 328 11.10 16.60 12.09
C VAL A 328 12.39 17.00 11.37
N SER A 329 12.66 16.38 10.23
CA SER A 329 13.81 16.71 9.38
C SER A 329 13.76 18.16 8.87
N SER A 330 12.58 18.64 8.45
CA SER A 330 12.39 20.03 8.05
C SER A 330 12.63 21.02 9.22
N ILE A 331 12.14 20.69 10.42
CA ILE A 331 12.39 21.51 11.63
C ILE A 331 13.91 21.60 11.90
N GLY A 332 14.63 20.49 11.78
CA GLY A 332 16.08 20.47 11.93
C GLY A 332 16.78 21.37 10.92
N LEU A 333 16.42 21.30 9.63
CA LEU A 333 16.98 22.16 8.57
C LEU A 333 16.70 23.64 8.83
N ILE A 334 15.46 23.98 9.21
CA ILE A 334 15.07 25.35 9.54
C ILE A 334 15.86 25.87 10.76
N GLY A 335 16.02 25.04 11.78
CA GLY A 335 16.83 25.38 12.96
C GLY A 335 18.27 25.66 12.58
N LEU A 336 18.91 24.85 11.72
CA LEU A 336 20.26 25.09 11.22
C LEU A 336 20.34 26.42 10.41
N LEU A 337 19.31 26.73 9.63
CA LEU A 337 19.26 27.99 8.85
C LEU A 337 19.21 29.21 9.78
N PHE A 338 18.34 29.23 10.79
CA PHE A 338 18.23 30.34 11.73
C PHE A 338 19.46 30.47 12.63
N LEU A 339 20.15 29.36 12.94
CA LEU A 339 21.42 29.37 13.66
C LEU A 339 22.60 29.78 12.74
N GLN A 340 22.35 30.11 11.47
CA GLN A 340 23.36 30.45 10.48
C GLN A 340 24.49 29.41 10.40
N SER A 341 24.14 28.14 10.57
CA SER A 341 25.09 27.04 10.60
C SER A 341 25.59 26.69 9.22
N GLU A 342 26.90 26.56 9.05
CA GLU A 342 27.54 26.10 7.81
C GLU A 342 27.05 24.70 7.38
N PHE A 343 26.56 23.91 8.32
CA PHE A 343 26.02 22.57 8.05
C PHE A 343 24.68 22.58 7.32
N ALA A 344 23.89 23.66 7.37
CA ALA A 344 22.54 23.72 6.80
C ALA A 344 22.50 23.30 5.33
N THR A 345 23.35 23.93 4.49
CA THR A 345 23.42 23.62 3.05
C THR A 345 23.94 22.21 2.77
N THR A 346 24.98 21.79 3.53
CA THR A 346 25.56 20.45 3.36
C THR A 346 24.56 19.36 3.71
N VAL A 347 23.84 19.47 4.83
CA VAL A 347 22.82 18.50 5.23
C VAL A 347 21.66 18.50 4.26
N PHE A 348 21.17 19.65 3.82
CA PHE A 348 20.15 19.76 2.78
C PHE A 348 20.55 18.99 1.52
N ARG A 349 21.77 19.22 1.04
CA ARG A 349 22.27 18.52 -0.16
C ARG A 349 22.38 17.01 0.05
N ILE A 350 22.89 16.56 1.20
CA ILE A 350 22.98 15.13 1.52
C ILE A 350 21.58 14.50 1.49
N LEU A 351 20.59 15.10 2.14
CA LEU A 351 19.22 14.59 2.18
C LEU A 351 18.60 14.46 0.78
N TRP A 352 18.64 15.52 0.01
CA TRP A 352 17.96 15.55 -1.29
C TRP A 352 18.69 14.78 -2.39
N ILE A 353 20.03 14.77 -2.38
CA ILE A 353 20.82 13.94 -3.30
C ILE A 353 20.60 12.46 -2.99
N SER A 354 20.63 12.08 -1.69
CA SER A 354 20.34 10.71 -1.28
C SER A 354 18.91 10.28 -1.65
N ALA A 355 17.94 11.17 -1.45
CA ALA A 355 16.56 10.94 -1.85
C ALA A 355 16.41 10.77 -3.37
N ALA A 356 17.09 11.62 -4.17
CA ALA A 356 17.08 11.51 -5.63
C ALA A 356 17.70 10.20 -6.12
N LEU A 357 18.85 9.81 -5.58
CA LEU A 357 19.52 8.55 -5.93
C LEU A 357 18.67 7.33 -5.53
N ALA A 358 18.11 7.32 -4.31
CA ALA A 358 17.22 6.27 -3.87
C ALA A 358 15.96 6.20 -4.74
N TYR A 359 15.39 7.33 -5.11
CA TYR A 359 14.22 7.39 -6.00
C TYR A 359 14.53 6.77 -7.37
N ILE A 360 15.64 7.16 -8.00
CA ILE A 360 16.07 6.59 -9.29
C ILE A 360 16.27 5.08 -9.17
N PHE A 361 16.95 4.63 -8.11
CA PHE A 361 17.19 3.22 -7.84
C PHE A 361 15.88 2.42 -7.67
N VAL A 362 14.95 2.93 -6.85
CA VAL A 362 13.63 2.33 -6.61
C VAL A 362 12.81 2.27 -7.89
N LEU A 363 12.86 3.31 -8.73
CA LEU A 363 12.18 3.34 -10.01
C LEU A 363 12.72 2.30 -10.99
N ILE A 364 14.04 2.18 -11.10
CA ILE A 364 14.66 1.19 -11.99
C ILE A 364 14.24 -0.21 -11.55
N LEU A 365 14.46 -0.57 -10.29
CA LEU A 365 14.12 -1.90 -9.79
C LEU A 365 12.61 -2.17 -9.82
N GLY A 366 11.78 -1.21 -9.41
CA GLY A 366 10.32 -1.35 -9.48
C GLY A 366 9.84 -1.55 -10.92
N SER A 367 10.37 -0.77 -11.86
CA SER A 367 10.02 -0.88 -13.28
C SER A 367 10.42 -2.22 -13.89
N LEU A 368 11.49 -2.84 -13.43
CA LEU A 368 11.91 -4.17 -13.86
C LEU A 368 10.97 -5.28 -13.33
N THR A 369 10.29 -5.06 -12.21
CA THR A 369 9.35 -6.05 -11.63
C THR A 369 8.02 -6.12 -12.35
N ASP A 370 7.53 -5.00 -12.92
CA ASP A 370 6.36 -4.95 -13.82
C ASP A 370 6.61 -3.96 -14.96
N THR A 371 7.30 -4.41 -15.99
CA THR A 371 7.65 -3.60 -17.16
C THR A 371 6.44 -3.13 -17.95
N ARG A 372 5.34 -3.91 -17.94
CA ARG A 372 4.12 -3.59 -18.68
C ARG A 372 3.41 -2.37 -18.08
N THR A 373 3.17 -2.37 -16.77
CA THR A 373 2.54 -1.24 -16.07
C THR A 373 3.46 -0.01 -16.10
N SER A 374 4.76 -0.20 -15.87
CA SER A 374 5.74 0.88 -15.85
C SER A 374 5.86 1.61 -17.18
N ARG A 375 5.90 0.90 -18.32
CA ARG A 375 5.92 1.54 -19.65
C ARG A 375 4.67 2.37 -19.91
N ARG A 376 3.50 1.90 -19.48
CA ARG A 376 2.23 2.62 -19.65
C ARG A 376 2.10 3.86 -18.75
N ALA A 377 2.81 3.89 -17.64
CA ALA A 377 2.74 4.94 -16.64
C ALA A 377 4.01 5.81 -16.57
N ILE A 378 4.93 5.74 -17.54
CA ILE A 378 6.26 6.33 -17.45
C ILE A 378 6.26 7.83 -17.11
N GLY A 379 5.37 8.61 -17.69
CA GLY A 379 5.23 10.03 -17.37
C GLY A 379 4.78 10.27 -15.92
N HIS A 380 3.93 9.39 -15.37
CA HIS A 380 3.48 9.47 -13.99
C HIS A 380 4.52 8.93 -13.01
N ILE A 381 5.34 7.98 -13.45
CA ILE A 381 6.52 7.54 -12.71
C ILE A 381 7.45 8.74 -12.48
N LEU A 382 7.81 9.46 -13.55
CA LEU A 382 8.71 10.62 -13.45
C LEU A 382 8.12 11.73 -12.57
N LEU A 383 6.82 11.96 -12.63
CA LEU A 383 6.11 13.00 -11.88
C LEU A 383 5.62 12.56 -10.49
N PHE A 384 5.89 11.32 -10.08
CA PHE A 384 5.45 10.78 -8.80
C PHE A 384 5.94 11.60 -7.58
N PRO A 385 7.18 12.09 -7.53
CA PRO A 385 7.63 12.97 -6.46
C PRO A 385 6.93 14.33 -6.45
N GLY A 386 6.45 14.78 -7.59
CA GLY A 386 5.93 16.13 -7.82
C GLY A 386 6.95 17.08 -8.41
N ILE A 387 6.46 18.03 -9.20
CA ILE A 387 7.30 18.98 -9.94
C ILE A 387 8.21 19.79 -9.00
N ILE A 388 7.64 20.30 -7.90
CA ILE A 388 8.42 21.12 -6.97
C ILE A 388 9.48 20.29 -6.25
N ASN A 389 9.19 19.05 -5.84
CA ASN A 389 10.20 18.16 -5.27
C ASN A 389 11.34 17.88 -6.27
N MET A 390 11.03 17.74 -7.55
CA MET A 390 12.06 17.58 -8.58
C MET A 390 12.93 18.85 -8.72
N LEU A 391 12.31 20.03 -8.66
CA LEU A 391 13.06 21.30 -8.67
C LEU A 391 13.95 21.44 -7.42
N VAL A 392 13.49 21.01 -6.25
CA VAL A 392 14.29 20.98 -5.01
C VAL A 392 15.46 20.00 -5.14
N MET A 393 15.24 18.81 -5.71
CA MET A 393 16.32 17.85 -6.01
C MET A 393 17.37 18.45 -6.97
N LEU A 394 16.92 19.14 -8.02
CA LEU A 394 17.81 19.85 -8.96
C LEU A 394 18.57 20.99 -8.26
N THR A 395 17.92 21.72 -7.35
CA THR A 395 18.59 22.75 -6.54
C THR A 395 19.70 22.14 -5.65
N ALA A 396 19.47 20.97 -5.08
CA ALA A 396 20.48 20.27 -4.28
C ALA A 396 21.66 19.78 -5.12
N LEU A 397 21.39 19.30 -6.35
CA LEU A 397 22.42 18.80 -7.29
C LEU A 397 23.19 19.95 -7.96
N PHE A 398 22.48 20.95 -8.49
CA PHE A 398 23.00 22.05 -9.31
C PHE A 398 22.51 23.41 -8.80
N PRO A 399 22.95 23.88 -7.61
CA PRO A 399 22.50 25.15 -7.05
C PRO A 399 22.61 26.34 -8.00
N PRO A 400 23.69 26.53 -8.78
CA PRO A 400 23.83 27.66 -9.72
C PRO A 400 22.72 27.66 -10.79
N LEU A 401 22.30 26.50 -11.27
CA LEU A 401 21.24 26.39 -12.27
C LEU A 401 19.93 27.01 -11.75
N MET A 402 19.57 26.69 -10.52
CA MET A 402 18.27 27.07 -9.94
C MET A 402 18.28 28.44 -9.28
N LEU A 403 19.41 28.87 -8.71
CA LEU A 403 19.50 30.10 -7.92
C LEU A 403 20.09 31.27 -8.71
N VAL A 404 20.79 31.02 -9.82
CA VAL A 404 21.46 32.08 -10.62
C VAL A 404 20.94 32.04 -12.06
N TRP A 405 21.12 30.92 -12.79
CA TRP A 405 20.87 30.88 -14.23
C TRP A 405 19.38 30.96 -14.56
N LEU A 406 18.54 30.18 -13.87
CA LEU A 406 17.10 30.20 -14.14
C LEU A 406 16.46 31.57 -13.84
N PRO A 407 16.69 32.22 -12.68
CA PRO A 407 16.23 33.59 -12.44
C PRO A 407 16.79 34.60 -13.44
N GLY A 408 18.09 34.44 -13.82
CA GLY A 408 18.75 35.29 -14.81
C GLY A 408 18.11 35.25 -16.20
N LEU A 409 17.52 34.13 -16.62
CA LEU A 409 16.76 34.02 -17.88
C LEU A 409 15.51 34.93 -17.90
N PHE A 410 14.98 35.22 -16.73
CA PHE A 410 13.83 36.13 -16.55
C PHE A 410 14.25 37.55 -16.13
N GLY A 411 15.56 37.88 -16.20
CA GLY A 411 16.09 39.18 -15.76
C GLY A 411 16.01 39.42 -14.25
N VAL A 412 15.85 38.36 -13.44
CA VAL A 412 15.73 38.43 -11.98
C VAL A 412 17.08 38.12 -11.35
N THR A 413 17.55 39.03 -10.48
CA THR A 413 18.69 38.78 -9.59
C THR A 413 18.19 38.61 -8.17
N LEU A 414 18.51 37.49 -7.51
CA LEU A 414 18.13 37.22 -6.14
C LEU A 414 19.08 37.95 -5.19
N ASN A 415 18.56 38.88 -4.40
CA ASN A 415 19.29 39.50 -3.29
C ASN A 415 19.34 38.56 -2.08
N GLU A 416 20.09 38.92 -1.04
CA GLU A 416 20.27 38.07 0.17
C GLU A 416 18.95 37.73 0.84
N THR A 417 18.03 38.69 0.92
CA THR A 417 16.69 38.49 1.52
C THR A 417 15.88 37.50 0.70
N ALA A 418 15.88 37.63 -0.62
CA ALA A 418 15.16 36.72 -1.51
C ALA A 418 15.74 35.30 -1.45
N LEU A 419 17.06 35.17 -1.39
CA LEU A 419 17.75 33.88 -1.21
C LEU A 419 17.38 33.24 0.13
N PHE A 420 17.34 34.00 1.23
CA PHE A 420 16.95 33.52 2.56
C PHE A 420 15.51 33.02 2.53
N VAL A 421 14.57 33.81 2.02
CA VAL A 421 13.16 33.42 1.91
C VAL A 421 12.97 32.20 1.04
N LEU A 422 13.64 32.13 -0.11
CA LEU A 422 13.60 30.97 -1.01
C LEU A 422 14.13 29.70 -0.32
N THR A 423 15.26 29.83 0.38
CA THR A 423 15.84 28.71 1.14
C THR A 423 14.90 28.24 2.23
N LEU A 424 14.28 29.15 2.96
CA LEU A 424 13.29 28.81 3.98
C LEU A 424 12.08 28.07 3.36
N CYS A 425 11.56 28.55 2.22
CA CYS A 425 10.49 27.88 1.49
C CYS A 425 10.90 26.47 1.03
N ILE A 426 12.12 26.29 0.57
CA ILE A 426 12.66 25.00 0.16
C ILE A 426 12.76 24.04 1.37
N TYR A 427 13.25 24.51 2.52
CA TYR A 427 13.43 23.69 3.71
C TYR A 427 12.09 23.29 4.37
N ILE A 428 11.08 24.14 4.27
CA ILE A 428 9.73 23.85 4.77
C ILE A 428 8.82 23.20 3.71
N TRP A 429 9.34 23.00 2.48
CA TRP A 429 8.52 22.54 1.36
C TRP A 429 7.79 21.21 1.62
N VAL A 430 8.44 20.25 2.28
CA VAL A 430 7.82 18.94 2.51
C VAL A 430 6.54 19.04 3.35
N PRO A 431 6.50 19.71 4.52
CA PRO A 431 5.23 19.99 5.21
C PRO A 431 4.23 20.76 4.36
N ILE A 432 4.68 21.77 3.59
CA ILE A 432 3.80 22.56 2.71
C ILE A 432 3.18 21.66 1.63
N SER A 433 3.92 20.72 1.06
CA SER A 433 3.42 19.81 0.05
C SER A 433 2.27 18.91 0.57
N MET A 434 2.30 18.54 1.85
CA MET A 434 1.19 17.82 2.50
C MET A 434 -0.06 18.70 2.64
N VAL A 435 0.12 20.00 2.92
CA VAL A 435 -0.99 20.97 2.94
C VAL A 435 -1.58 21.11 1.53
N PHE A 436 -0.77 21.18 0.48
CA PHE A 436 -1.23 21.23 -0.91
C PHE A 436 -2.04 19.98 -1.27
N ALA A 437 -1.61 18.81 -0.83
CA ALA A 437 -2.35 17.57 -1.01
C ALA A 437 -3.71 17.58 -0.29
N TRP A 438 -3.77 18.10 0.93
CA TRP A 438 -5.03 18.30 1.66
C TRP A 438 -5.94 19.31 0.96
N LEU A 439 -5.39 20.42 0.46
CA LEU A 439 -6.13 21.41 -0.33
C LEU A 439 -6.68 20.80 -1.62
N ALA A 440 -5.90 19.97 -2.33
CA ALA A 440 -6.34 19.25 -3.52
C ALA A 440 -7.62 18.47 -3.26
N ARG A 441 -7.70 17.73 -2.14
CA ARG A 441 -8.92 17.03 -1.70
C ARG A 441 -10.09 18.01 -1.50
N LYS A 442 -9.85 19.17 -0.86
CA LYS A 442 -10.92 20.14 -0.53
C LYS A 442 -11.47 20.85 -1.77
N VAL A 443 -10.61 21.14 -2.73
CA VAL A 443 -11.05 21.84 -3.95
C VAL A 443 -11.64 20.90 -4.99
N GLU A 444 -11.39 19.60 -4.92
CA GLU A 444 -11.85 18.61 -5.90
C GLU A 444 -13.36 18.66 -6.16
N VAL A 445 -14.14 18.85 -5.11
CA VAL A 445 -15.61 18.94 -5.18
C VAL A 445 -16.11 20.27 -5.75
N THR A 446 -15.24 21.25 -5.96
CA THR A 446 -15.61 22.57 -6.51
C THR A 446 -15.63 22.55 -8.03
N ARG A 447 -16.28 23.57 -8.63
CA ARG A 447 -16.31 23.74 -10.10
C ARG A 447 -14.91 23.83 -10.71
N ALA A 448 -13.97 24.48 -10.02
CA ALA A 448 -12.56 24.59 -10.43
C ALA A 448 -11.75 23.32 -10.16
N GLY A 449 -12.27 22.39 -9.36
CA GLY A 449 -11.56 21.18 -8.93
C GLY A 449 -11.13 20.26 -10.07
N ARG A 450 -11.82 20.30 -11.21
CA ARG A 450 -11.47 19.48 -12.39
C ARG A 450 -10.03 19.67 -12.86
N TRP A 451 -9.49 20.90 -12.74
CA TRP A 451 -8.11 21.22 -13.15
C TRP A 451 -7.22 21.58 -11.95
N LEU A 452 -7.77 22.20 -10.91
CA LEU A 452 -6.99 22.67 -9.77
C LEU A 452 -6.49 21.49 -8.89
N ALA A 453 -7.35 20.51 -8.62
CA ALA A 453 -6.94 19.36 -7.82
C ALA A 453 -5.83 18.53 -8.48
N PRO A 454 -5.92 18.14 -9.77
CA PRO A 454 -4.78 17.49 -10.46
C PRO A 454 -3.52 18.36 -10.43
N THR A 455 -3.62 19.67 -10.69
CA THR A 455 -2.47 20.58 -10.68
C THR A 455 -1.77 20.57 -9.33
N LEU A 456 -2.51 20.67 -8.22
CA LEU A 456 -1.93 20.61 -6.87
C LEU A 456 -1.23 19.26 -6.61
N VAL A 457 -1.80 18.14 -7.08
CA VAL A 457 -1.18 16.83 -6.94
C VAL A 457 0.10 16.72 -7.78
N TYR A 458 0.11 17.23 -9.02
CA TYR A 458 1.32 17.24 -9.83
C TYR A 458 2.43 18.15 -9.26
N LEU A 459 2.06 19.27 -8.64
CA LEU A 459 3.02 20.17 -8.00
C LEU A 459 3.62 19.54 -6.72
N ALA A 460 2.74 19.05 -5.83
CA ALA A 460 3.15 18.52 -4.52
C ALA A 460 3.71 17.10 -4.58
N GLY A 461 3.25 16.30 -5.55
CA GLY A 461 3.56 14.89 -5.69
C GLY A 461 2.56 13.95 -5.02
N TYR A 462 2.45 12.75 -5.59
CA TYR A 462 1.58 11.70 -5.06
C TYR A 462 2.06 11.19 -3.70
N GLY A 463 3.37 11.13 -3.47
CA GLY A 463 3.95 10.79 -2.16
C GLY A 463 3.49 11.73 -1.04
N SER A 464 3.40 13.03 -1.31
CA SER A 464 2.87 14.03 -0.36
C SER A 464 1.40 13.80 -0.03
N LEU A 465 0.60 13.32 -1.01
CA LEU A 465 -0.79 12.94 -0.77
C LEU A 465 -0.89 11.76 0.19
N LEU A 466 -0.08 10.72 0.00
CA LEU A 466 -0.03 9.57 0.91
C LEU A 466 0.45 9.97 2.32
N CYS A 467 1.46 10.84 2.42
CA CYS A 467 1.93 11.39 3.69
C CYS A 467 0.84 12.19 4.43
N ALA A 468 0.09 13.03 3.71
CA ALA A 468 -1.01 13.80 4.29
C ALA A 468 -2.13 12.89 4.83
N ILE A 469 -2.46 11.82 4.12
CA ILE A 469 -3.45 10.82 4.55
C ILE A 469 -2.96 10.08 5.81
N THR A 470 -1.68 9.67 5.81
CA THR A 470 -1.08 8.98 6.97
C THR A 470 -1.03 9.92 8.18
N PHE A 471 -0.73 11.20 7.99
CA PHE A 471 -0.77 12.19 9.06
C PHE A 471 -2.20 12.40 9.62
N ASP A 472 -3.23 12.44 8.73
CA ASP A 472 -4.64 12.49 9.15
C ASP A 472 -5.01 11.27 10.02
N SER A 473 -4.42 10.08 9.73
CA SER A 473 -4.64 8.91 10.57
C SER A 473 -4.16 9.10 12.02
N TYR A 474 -2.99 9.72 12.22
CA TYR A 474 -2.49 10.00 13.58
C TYR A 474 -3.42 10.97 14.33
N VAL A 475 -3.88 12.02 13.66
CA VAL A 475 -4.80 12.98 14.27
C VAL A 475 -6.11 12.28 14.69
N LYS A 476 -6.62 11.36 13.87
CA LYS A 476 -7.84 10.60 14.18
C LYS A 476 -7.63 9.61 15.32
N GLU A 477 -6.50 8.90 15.34
CA GLU A 477 -6.18 7.99 16.45
C GLU A 477 -6.00 8.75 17.77
N LEU A 478 -5.30 9.89 17.77
CA LEU A 478 -5.13 10.75 18.96
C LEU A 478 -6.47 11.31 19.48
N ARG A 479 -7.43 11.55 18.59
CA ARG A 479 -8.78 12.02 18.95
C ARG A 479 -9.74 10.89 19.34
N GLY A 480 -9.31 9.64 19.30
CA GLY A 480 -10.19 8.50 19.57
C GLY A 480 -11.38 8.40 18.59
N ALA A 481 -11.20 8.85 17.34
CA ALA A 481 -12.27 8.82 16.36
C ALA A 481 -12.69 7.37 16.07
N GLU A 482 -14.02 7.12 16.02
CA GLU A 482 -14.57 5.80 15.71
C GLU A 482 -14.00 5.23 14.40
N ALA A 483 -13.67 3.95 14.42
CA ALA A 483 -13.20 3.23 13.25
C ALA A 483 -14.44 2.77 12.44
N ARG A 484 -14.81 3.52 11.40
CA ARG A 484 -15.89 3.18 10.48
C ARG A 484 -15.32 2.64 9.17
N TRP A 485 -16.00 1.63 8.66
CA TRP A 485 -15.71 1.09 7.33
C TRP A 485 -16.51 1.87 6.28
N ASP A 486 -15.89 2.90 5.70
CA ASP A 486 -16.49 3.66 4.60
C ASP A 486 -16.27 2.91 3.28
N LYS A 487 -17.36 2.42 2.68
CA LYS A 487 -17.31 1.77 1.36
C LYS A 487 -16.84 2.79 0.31
N THR A 488 -15.85 2.41 -0.49
CA THR A 488 -15.48 3.14 -1.70
C THR A 488 -16.46 2.78 -2.80
N GLU A 489 -17.14 3.74 -3.40
CA GLU A 489 -18.02 3.51 -4.52
C GLU A 489 -17.23 2.98 -5.72
N LYS A 490 -17.64 1.84 -6.25
CA LYS A 490 -17.08 1.17 -7.42
C LYS A 490 -18.19 0.93 -8.43
N ILE A 491 -17.90 1.09 -9.71
CA ILE A 491 -18.88 0.99 -10.81
C ILE A 491 -18.71 -0.28 -11.65
N GLY A 492 -17.81 -1.18 -11.21
CA GLY A 492 -17.60 -2.49 -11.85
C GLY A 492 -16.90 -2.42 -13.22
N ARG A 493 -16.17 -1.33 -13.49
CA ARG A 493 -15.49 -1.14 -14.79
C ARG A 493 -14.01 -1.52 -14.69
N VAL A 494 -13.73 -2.80 -14.64
CA VAL A 494 -12.37 -3.34 -14.79
C VAL A 494 -12.13 -3.75 -16.23
N ALA A 495 -10.99 -3.35 -16.81
CA ALA A 495 -10.62 -3.67 -18.17
C ALA A 495 -10.26 -5.15 -18.30
N THR A 496 -11.08 -5.91 -19.03
CA THR A 496 -10.85 -7.33 -19.31
C THR A 496 -9.85 -7.61 -20.43
N ASN A 497 -9.56 -6.60 -21.27
CA ASN A 497 -8.69 -6.72 -22.45
C ASN A 497 -7.22 -6.41 -22.13
N GLN A 498 -6.75 -6.68 -20.93
CA GLN A 498 -5.35 -6.47 -20.56
C GLN A 498 -4.50 -7.75 -20.63
N THR A 499 -4.95 -8.75 -21.40
CA THR A 499 -4.14 -9.94 -21.74
C THR A 499 -3.04 -9.61 -22.75
#